data_acdba8b370ba4513ee760d5dd099da1d
#
_entry.id   acdba8b370ba4513ee760d5dd099da1d
#
_cell.length_a   1.000
_cell.length_b   1.000
_cell.length_c   1.000
_cell.angle_alpha   90.00
_cell.angle_beta   90.00
_cell.angle_gamma   90.00
#
_symmetry.space_group_name_H-M   'P 1'
#
loop_
_entity.id
_entity.type
_entity.pdbx_description
1 polymer ?
#
loop_
_entity_poly.entity_id
_entity_poly.type
_entity_poly.pdbx_seq_one_letter_code
_entity_poly.pdbx_strand_id
1 'polypeptide(L)'
;KELRGALDDRFELTALALEDRVLSKLDGTEKFLFRTRDGHFIESVLIRRDGTDEGRLTVCVSSQVGCPMGCGFCQTGRIGFRRNLEPAEILDQLCLVRRLSGVRNNNVVFMGMGEPFLNYENVITAADIMNYSYGFHLSVRKITISTCGILPAIERFIDEKRPYNLAISLNDTDPVKRARYMPVEKKYPIETVASLLEKKFPVSRNRLTLEYIMRRDNISPEDARRMKRMFRHGWIKLNLIPLNRGDHGMDLPTDEEMDRFIKDLEVMNVPVSVRKSSGKDIDGACGQLSGRRYHAAGRTHRGGRA
;
A
#
# COMPACT_ATOMS: atom_id res chain seq x y z
N LYS A 1 24.32 -9.11 -30.07
CA LYS A 1 24.90 -7.85 -29.52
C LYS A 1 24.49 -6.65 -30.37
N GLU A 2 24.59 -6.71 -31.69
CA GLU A 2 24.25 -5.62 -32.63
C GLU A 2 22.78 -5.17 -32.53
N LEU A 3 21.82 -6.12 -32.51
CA LEU A 3 20.40 -5.79 -32.36
C LEU A 3 20.11 -5.08 -31.04
N ARG A 4 20.78 -5.49 -29.95
CA ARG A 4 20.62 -4.87 -28.67
C ARG A 4 21.14 -3.43 -28.67
N GLY A 5 22.32 -3.18 -29.26
CA GLY A 5 22.86 -1.83 -29.43
C GLY A 5 21.94 -0.94 -30.27
N ALA A 6 21.44 -1.46 -31.41
CA ALA A 6 20.51 -0.71 -32.25
C ALA A 6 19.15 -0.42 -31.58
N LEU A 7 18.72 -1.25 -30.62
CA LEU A 7 17.52 -1.02 -29.83
C LEU A 7 17.80 0.02 -28.72
N ASP A 8 18.95 -0.07 -28.04
CA ASP A 8 19.36 0.87 -26.99
C ASP A 8 19.51 2.30 -27.55
N ASP A 9 19.90 2.45 -28.83
CA ASP A 9 20.03 3.75 -29.52
C ASP A 9 18.68 4.35 -29.96
N ARG A 10 17.64 3.53 -30.09
CA ARG A 10 16.33 3.96 -30.64
C ARG A 10 15.21 3.98 -29.61
N PHE A 11 15.36 3.28 -28.51
CA PHE A 11 14.31 3.11 -27.51
C PHE A 11 14.86 3.36 -26.11
N GLU A 12 14.19 4.18 -25.36
CA GLU A 12 14.38 4.23 -23.91
C GLU A 12 13.73 3.02 -23.25
N LEU A 13 14.57 2.14 -22.71
CA LEU A 13 14.12 0.89 -22.08
C LEU A 13 13.47 1.09 -20.70
N THR A 14 13.59 2.28 -20.11
CA THR A 14 13.06 2.59 -18.78
C THR A 14 12.24 3.88 -18.78
N ALA A 15 11.07 3.84 -18.13
CA ALA A 15 10.22 5.00 -17.91
C ALA A 15 10.65 5.81 -16.68
N LEU A 16 11.47 5.21 -15.80
CA LEU A 16 11.91 5.76 -14.52
C LEU A 16 13.45 5.80 -14.44
N ALA A 17 13.99 6.76 -13.72
CA ALA A 17 15.39 6.84 -13.35
C ALA A 17 15.56 6.72 -11.82
N LEU A 18 16.59 5.98 -11.36
CA LEU A 18 16.92 5.94 -9.94
C LEU A 18 17.49 7.29 -9.51
N GLU A 19 16.91 7.87 -8.47
CA GLU A 19 17.37 9.11 -7.86
C GLU A 19 18.06 8.87 -6.52
N ASP A 20 17.51 7.92 -5.71
CA ASP A 20 18.09 7.59 -4.41
C ASP A 20 17.72 6.16 -4.01
N ARG A 21 18.56 5.53 -3.18
CA ARG A 21 18.34 4.18 -2.62
C ARG A 21 18.83 4.14 -1.19
N VAL A 22 17.97 3.73 -0.27
CA VAL A 22 18.29 3.63 1.15
C VAL A 22 17.99 2.23 1.67
N LEU A 23 18.95 1.65 2.39
CA LEU A 23 18.83 0.34 3.03
C LEU A 23 18.58 0.52 4.53
N SER A 24 17.54 -0.12 5.04
CA SER A 24 17.26 -0.23 6.47
C SER A 24 18.34 -1.07 7.16
N LYS A 25 18.87 -0.53 8.25
CA LYS A 25 19.80 -1.25 9.14
C LYS A 25 19.08 -2.19 10.10
N LEU A 26 17.74 -2.04 10.24
CA LEU A 26 16.94 -2.80 11.19
C LEU A 26 16.46 -4.12 10.63
N ASP A 27 16.08 -4.15 9.35
CA ASP A 27 15.35 -5.29 8.77
C ASP A 27 15.67 -5.57 7.30
N GLY A 28 16.68 -4.91 6.74
CA GLY A 28 17.11 -5.12 5.36
C GLY A 28 16.10 -4.62 4.31
N THR A 29 15.07 -3.89 4.70
CA THR A 29 14.13 -3.23 3.78
C THR A 29 14.87 -2.17 2.97
N GLU A 30 14.58 -2.09 1.67
CA GLU A 30 15.17 -1.09 0.79
C GLU A 30 14.08 -0.15 0.25
N LYS A 31 14.32 1.13 0.34
CA LYS A 31 13.50 2.17 -0.28
C LYS A 31 14.23 2.76 -1.48
N PHE A 32 13.49 2.87 -2.58
CA PHE A 32 13.96 3.43 -3.84
C PHE A 32 13.17 4.69 -4.15
N LEU A 33 13.85 5.78 -4.43
CA LEU A 33 13.28 7.00 -4.97
C LEU A 33 13.54 7.01 -6.48
N PHE A 34 12.48 7.04 -7.26
CA PHE A 34 12.55 7.12 -8.72
C PHE A 34 12.07 8.46 -9.21
N ARG A 35 12.71 8.96 -10.26
CA ARG A 35 12.32 10.15 -11.00
C ARG A 35 11.63 9.75 -12.30
N THR A 36 10.43 10.28 -12.53
CA THR A 36 9.67 10.14 -13.77
C THR A 36 10.25 11.03 -14.87
N ARG A 37 9.89 10.79 -16.14
CA ARG A 37 10.37 11.60 -17.28
C ARG A 37 9.98 13.07 -17.18
N ASP A 38 8.82 13.36 -16.62
CA ASP A 38 8.32 14.72 -16.39
C ASP A 38 8.83 15.35 -15.07
N GLY A 39 9.85 14.72 -14.45
CA GLY A 39 10.60 15.27 -13.33
C GLY A 39 9.96 15.10 -11.95
N HIS A 40 8.88 14.35 -11.83
CA HIS A 40 8.28 14.02 -10.55
C HIS A 40 8.99 12.85 -9.86
N PHE A 41 8.70 12.68 -8.57
CA PHE A 41 9.29 11.61 -7.77
C PHE A 41 8.22 10.66 -7.24
N ILE A 42 8.55 9.37 -7.29
CA ILE A 42 7.77 8.29 -6.69
C ILE A 42 8.69 7.36 -5.90
N GLU A 43 8.14 6.63 -4.96
CA GLU A 43 8.90 5.70 -4.14
C GLU A 43 8.39 4.28 -4.28
N SER A 44 9.30 3.33 -4.22
CA SER A 44 9.01 1.90 -4.10
C SER A 44 9.79 1.30 -2.95
N VAL A 45 9.26 0.23 -2.34
CA VAL A 45 9.92 -0.42 -1.21
C VAL A 45 10.03 -1.91 -1.45
N LEU A 46 11.25 -2.45 -1.32
CA LEU A 46 11.49 -3.89 -1.26
C LEU A 46 11.51 -4.33 0.21
N ILE A 47 10.54 -5.12 0.59
CA ILE A 47 10.34 -5.61 1.95
C ILE A 47 10.82 -7.06 2.02
N ARG A 48 11.78 -7.34 2.92
CA ARG A 48 12.25 -8.67 3.29
C ARG A 48 11.57 -9.09 4.60
N ARG A 49 10.68 -10.09 4.53
CA ARG A 49 9.89 -10.45 5.72
C ARG A 49 10.76 -10.91 6.89
N ASP A 50 11.78 -11.67 6.59
CA ASP A 50 12.65 -12.31 7.59
C ASP A 50 14.07 -11.71 7.54
N GLY A 51 14.23 -10.52 6.93
CA GLY A 51 15.54 -9.87 6.75
C GLY A 51 16.46 -10.54 5.74
N THR A 52 16.00 -11.61 5.07
CA THR A 52 16.80 -12.42 4.13
C THR A 52 16.24 -12.37 2.71
N ASP A 53 17.04 -12.79 1.74
CA ASP A 53 16.66 -12.91 0.33
C ASP A 53 15.96 -14.24 0.00
N GLU A 54 15.95 -15.20 0.92
CA GLU A 54 15.36 -16.54 0.71
C GLU A 54 13.87 -16.61 1.04
N GLY A 55 13.37 -15.66 1.79
CA GLY A 55 12.00 -15.65 2.27
C GLY A 55 10.98 -15.00 1.32
N ARG A 56 9.95 -14.40 1.90
CA ARG A 56 8.95 -13.63 1.17
C ARG A 56 9.49 -12.24 0.85
N LEU A 57 9.79 -12.02 -0.42
CA LEU A 57 10.22 -10.73 -0.96
C LEU A 57 9.04 -10.00 -1.57
N THR A 58 8.64 -8.87 -1.00
CA THR A 58 7.50 -8.08 -1.45
C THR A 58 7.97 -6.74 -1.99
N VAL A 59 7.60 -6.41 -3.22
CA VAL A 59 7.75 -5.04 -3.73
C VAL A 59 6.44 -4.27 -3.53
N CYS A 60 6.53 -3.17 -2.81
CA CYS A 60 5.47 -2.19 -2.67
C CYS A 60 5.63 -1.15 -3.78
N VAL A 61 4.66 -1.09 -4.69
CA VAL A 61 4.70 -0.20 -5.86
C VAL A 61 3.72 0.96 -5.70
N SER A 62 4.09 2.10 -6.26
CA SER A 62 3.25 3.30 -6.38
C SER A 62 2.37 3.23 -7.62
N SER A 63 1.19 3.83 -7.56
CA SER A 63 0.20 3.92 -8.65
C SER A 63 -0.06 5.33 -9.14
N GLN A 64 0.36 6.34 -8.39
CA GLN A 64 0.18 7.76 -8.73
C GLN A 64 1.39 8.58 -8.27
N VAL A 65 1.58 9.73 -8.87
CA VAL A 65 2.43 10.80 -8.35
C VAL A 65 1.60 11.58 -7.33
N GLY A 66 1.90 11.36 -6.04
CA GLY A 66 1.06 11.85 -4.95
C GLY A 66 -0.24 11.06 -4.78
N CYS A 67 -1.21 11.60 -4.03
CA CYS A 67 -2.48 10.92 -3.77
C CYS A 67 -3.59 11.95 -3.51
N PRO A 68 -4.78 11.84 -4.16
CA PRO A 68 -5.88 12.77 -3.96
C PRO A 68 -6.71 12.51 -2.70
N MET A 69 -6.46 11.41 -1.98
CA MET A 69 -7.32 10.95 -0.89
C MET A 69 -7.19 11.77 0.40
N GLY A 70 -6.05 12.45 0.61
CA GLY A 70 -5.85 13.33 1.76
C GLY A 70 -5.94 12.65 3.13
N CYS A 71 -5.59 11.36 3.23
CA CYS A 71 -5.61 10.63 4.50
C CYS A 71 -4.63 11.27 5.51
N GLY A 72 -5.13 11.65 6.69
CA GLY A 72 -4.39 12.43 7.68
C GLY A 72 -3.14 11.75 8.26
N PHE A 73 -3.09 10.43 8.24
CA PHE A 73 -1.95 9.63 8.70
C PHE A 73 -0.93 9.32 7.59
N CYS A 74 -1.18 9.72 6.34
CA CYS A 74 -0.37 9.35 5.19
C CYS A 74 0.40 10.55 4.62
N GLN A 75 1.72 10.45 4.55
CA GLN A 75 2.57 11.52 3.98
C GLN A 75 2.26 11.76 2.51
N THR A 76 2.00 10.69 1.73
CA THR A 76 1.60 10.82 0.32
C THR A 76 0.31 11.63 0.16
N GLY A 77 -0.66 11.47 1.07
CA GLY A 77 -1.90 12.26 1.05
C GLY A 77 -1.68 13.76 1.26
N ARG A 78 -0.61 14.14 1.95
CA ARG A 78 -0.28 15.56 2.24
C ARG A 78 0.40 16.28 1.08
N ILE A 79 1.11 15.56 0.22
CA ILE A 79 1.78 16.18 -0.94
C ILE A 79 0.82 16.46 -2.09
N GLY A 80 -0.43 15.99 -1.98
CA GLY A 80 -1.46 16.15 -2.99
C GLY A 80 -1.25 15.25 -4.22
N PHE A 81 -2.13 15.37 -5.19
CA PHE A 81 -2.14 14.59 -6.43
C PHE A 81 -1.58 15.39 -7.59
N ARG A 82 -0.80 14.75 -8.45
CA ARG A 82 -0.31 15.33 -9.71
C ARG A 82 -0.90 14.61 -10.92
N ARG A 83 -0.63 13.31 -11.04
CA ARG A 83 -1.16 12.47 -12.12
C ARG A 83 -1.13 10.99 -11.77
N ASN A 84 -1.82 10.22 -12.57
CA ASN A 84 -1.73 8.78 -12.58
C ASN A 84 -0.37 8.34 -13.16
N LEU A 85 0.14 7.20 -12.69
CA LEU A 85 1.25 6.50 -13.35
C LEU A 85 0.72 5.66 -14.49
N GLU A 86 1.47 5.61 -15.58
CA GLU A 86 1.21 4.71 -16.69
C GLU A 86 1.63 3.27 -16.36
N PRO A 87 1.10 2.26 -17.07
CA PRO A 87 1.49 0.87 -16.84
C PRO A 87 3.00 0.64 -16.93
N ALA A 88 3.68 1.31 -17.86
CA ALA A 88 5.13 1.23 -18.00
C ALA A 88 5.86 1.72 -16.74
N GLU A 89 5.43 2.85 -16.17
CA GLU A 89 6.02 3.39 -14.94
C GLU A 89 5.76 2.48 -13.74
N ILE A 90 4.58 1.84 -13.65
CA ILE A 90 4.26 0.89 -12.60
C ILE A 90 5.14 -0.37 -12.71
N LEU A 91 5.29 -0.92 -13.92
CA LEU A 91 6.10 -2.10 -14.17
C LEU A 91 7.59 -1.83 -14.00
N ASP A 92 8.04 -0.65 -14.37
CA ASP A 92 9.45 -0.27 -14.31
C ASP A 92 9.96 -0.19 -12.85
N GLN A 93 9.09 0.17 -11.89
CA GLN A 93 9.43 0.06 -10.47
C GLN A 93 9.87 -1.37 -10.14
N LEU A 94 9.15 -2.37 -10.63
CA LEU A 94 9.46 -3.78 -10.37
C LEU A 94 10.75 -4.22 -11.07
N CYS A 95 10.95 -3.81 -12.33
CA CYS A 95 12.16 -4.08 -13.10
C CYS A 95 13.40 -3.49 -12.43
N LEU A 96 13.31 -2.21 -12.04
CA LEU A 96 14.43 -1.49 -11.44
C LEU A 96 14.76 -2.03 -10.05
N VAL A 97 13.75 -2.30 -9.21
CA VAL A 97 13.97 -2.91 -7.90
C VAL A 97 14.69 -4.25 -8.04
N ARG A 98 14.24 -5.14 -8.95
CA ARG A 98 14.92 -6.43 -9.21
C ARG A 98 16.36 -6.25 -9.68
N ARG A 99 16.58 -5.34 -10.63
CA ARG A 99 17.90 -5.06 -11.17
C ARG A 99 18.86 -4.49 -10.14
N LEU A 100 18.39 -3.55 -9.33
CA LEU A 100 19.21 -2.83 -8.36
C LEU A 100 19.49 -3.63 -7.08
N SER A 101 18.52 -4.43 -6.62
CA SER A 101 18.69 -5.26 -5.44
C SER A 101 19.34 -6.62 -5.72
N GLY A 102 19.35 -7.06 -6.99
CA GLY A 102 19.84 -8.38 -7.38
C GLY A 102 18.89 -9.53 -7.03
N VAL A 103 17.73 -9.25 -6.41
CA VAL A 103 16.80 -10.29 -5.96
C VAL A 103 15.53 -10.35 -6.81
N ARG A 104 14.96 -11.56 -6.93
CA ARG A 104 13.69 -11.78 -7.62
C ARG A 104 12.56 -11.80 -6.60
N ASN A 105 11.81 -10.70 -6.51
CA ASN A 105 10.62 -10.67 -5.66
C ASN A 105 9.59 -11.71 -6.11
N ASN A 106 8.83 -12.21 -5.14
CA ASN A 106 7.77 -13.19 -5.36
C ASN A 106 6.38 -12.67 -4.96
N ASN A 107 6.28 -11.41 -4.59
CA ASN A 107 5.04 -10.77 -4.15
C ASN A 107 5.05 -9.29 -4.52
N VAL A 108 3.88 -8.74 -4.90
CA VAL A 108 3.70 -7.31 -5.21
C VAL A 108 2.46 -6.80 -4.48
N VAL A 109 2.57 -5.61 -3.91
CA VAL A 109 1.45 -4.91 -3.28
C VAL A 109 1.35 -3.48 -3.82
N PHE A 110 0.17 -3.08 -4.26
CA PHE A 110 -0.14 -1.71 -4.66
C PHE A 110 -0.55 -0.92 -3.41
N MET A 111 0.46 -0.61 -2.57
CA MET A 111 0.30 0.09 -1.29
C MET A 111 1.33 1.23 -1.14
N GLY A 112 1.99 1.60 -2.23
CA GLY A 112 2.89 2.75 -2.30
C GLY A 112 2.13 4.07 -2.42
N MET A 113 2.67 5.02 -3.17
CA MET A 113 2.04 6.31 -3.39
C MET A 113 0.83 6.19 -4.32
N GLY A 114 -0.30 6.81 -3.92
CA GLY A 114 -1.52 6.87 -4.71
C GLY A 114 -2.66 5.98 -4.22
N GLU A 115 -3.85 6.19 -4.80
CA GLU A 115 -5.02 5.33 -4.67
C GLU A 115 -5.17 4.50 -5.96
N PRO A 116 -4.88 3.20 -5.91
CA PRO A 116 -4.89 2.36 -7.12
C PRO A 116 -6.22 2.37 -7.88
N PHE A 117 -7.34 2.45 -7.16
CA PHE A 117 -8.65 2.42 -7.80
C PHE A 117 -9.09 3.75 -8.44
N LEU A 118 -8.33 4.83 -8.25
CA LEU A 118 -8.44 6.04 -9.06
C LEU A 118 -7.53 6.02 -10.31
N ASN A 119 -6.68 5.00 -10.42
CA ASN A 119 -5.88 4.69 -11.62
C ASN A 119 -6.18 3.27 -12.12
N TYR A 120 -7.44 2.88 -12.10
CA TYR A 120 -7.89 1.49 -12.25
C TYR A 120 -7.34 0.80 -13.50
N GLU A 121 -7.53 1.39 -14.69
CA GLU A 121 -7.11 0.78 -15.96
C GLU A 121 -5.61 0.48 -16.00
N ASN A 122 -4.78 1.45 -15.62
CA ASN A 122 -3.33 1.30 -15.65
C ASN A 122 -2.85 0.28 -14.59
N VAL A 123 -3.47 0.28 -13.41
CA VAL A 123 -3.17 -0.69 -12.35
C VAL A 123 -3.54 -2.11 -12.76
N ILE A 124 -4.71 -2.31 -13.34
CA ILE A 124 -5.13 -3.63 -13.81
C ILE A 124 -4.26 -4.10 -14.98
N THR A 125 -3.98 -3.22 -15.94
CA THR A 125 -3.07 -3.55 -17.05
C THR A 125 -1.69 -3.97 -16.53
N ALA A 126 -1.12 -3.23 -15.58
CA ALA A 126 0.16 -3.59 -14.97
C ALA A 126 0.09 -4.93 -14.23
N ALA A 127 -1.00 -5.18 -13.46
CA ALA A 127 -1.20 -6.44 -12.75
C ALA A 127 -1.34 -7.64 -13.72
N ASP A 128 -2.05 -7.46 -14.83
CA ASP A 128 -2.20 -8.47 -15.88
C ASP A 128 -0.85 -8.83 -16.52
N ILE A 129 0.00 -7.83 -16.81
CA ILE A 129 1.36 -8.04 -17.32
C ILE A 129 2.25 -8.71 -16.26
N MET A 130 2.12 -8.34 -14.97
CA MET A 130 2.84 -9.00 -13.87
C MET A 130 2.48 -10.48 -13.76
N ASN A 131 1.22 -10.84 -14.03
CA ASN A 131 0.77 -12.23 -13.99
C ASN A 131 1.12 -13.01 -15.27
N TYR A 132 1.24 -12.33 -16.40
CA TYR A 132 1.44 -12.97 -17.70
C TYR A 132 2.68 -13.87 -17.73
N SER A 133 2.57 -15.04 -18.36
CA SER A 133 3.63 -16.08 -18.37
C SER A 133 4.94 -15.61 -19.04
N TYR A 134 4.85 -14.78 -20.06
CA TYR A 134 6.01 -14.16 -20.73
C TYR A 134 6.40 -12.80 -20.11
N GLY A 135 5.67 -12.33 -19.10
CA GLY A 135 6.00 -11.14 -18.32
C GLY A 135 6.79 -11.50 -17.05
N PHE A 136 6.28 -11.08 -15.89
CA PHE A 136 6.94 -11.37 -14.60
C PHE A 136 6.60 -12.75 -14.03
N HIS A 137 5.60 -13.43 -14.56
CA HIS A 137 5.13 -14.75 -14.15
C HIS A 137 4.76 -14.82 -12.65
N LEU A 138 4.17 -13.76 -12.12
CA LEU A 138 3.70 -13.74 -10.74
C LEU A 138 2.32 -14.37 -10.63
N SER A 139 2.15 -15.30 -9.70
CA SER A 139 0.83 -15.85 -9.41
C SER A 139 -0.14 -14.74 -8.99
N VAL A 140 -1.39 -14.79 -9.42
CA VAL A 140 -2.46 -13.86 -9.03
C VAL A 140 -2.59 -13.72 -7.51
N ARG A 141 -2.31 -14.81 -6.75
CA ARG A 141 -2.31 -14.81 -5.28
C ARG A 141 -1.14 -14.04 -4.67
N LYS A 142 -0.20 -13.61 -5.47
CA LYS A 142 0.99 -12.84 -5.07
C LYS A 142 0.88 -11.36 -5.45
N ILE A 143 -0.24 -10.96 -6.03
CA ILE A 143 -0.55 -9.57 -6.38
C ILE A 143 -1.71 -9.12 -5.51
N THR A 144 -1.51 -8.04 -4.75
CA THR A 144 -2.54 -7.45 -3.89
C THR A 144 -2.75 -5.99 -4.29
N ILE A 145 -3.99 -5.63 -4.59
CA ILE A 145 -4.38 -4.26 -4.88
C ILE A 145 -5.13 -3.73 -3.66
N SER A 146 -4.67 -2.60 -3.12
CA SER A 146 -5.27 -1.95 -1.96
C SER A 146 -6.08 -0.74 -2.39
N THR A 147 -7.16 -0.45 -1.67
CA THR A 147 -7.96 0.77 -1.87
C THR A 147 -8.48 1.32 -0.54
N CYS A 148 -8.63 2.63 -0.47
CA CYS A 148 -9.27 3.28 0.67
C CYS A 148 -10.81 3.18 0.66
N GLY A 149 -11.38 2.55 -0.38
CA GLY A 149 -12.83 2.32 -0.47
C GLY A 149 -13.53 3.06 -1.60
N ILE A 150 -12.94 3.10 -2.80
CA ILE A 150 -13.57 3.68 -4.00
C ILE A 150 -14.68 2.75 -4.49
N LEU A 151 -15.90 2.93 -3.97
CA LEU A 151 -17.02 2.00 -4.13
C LEU A 151 -17.29 1.59 -5.59
N PRO A 152 -17.39 2.50 -6.59
CA PRO A 152 -17.65 2.09 -7.98
C PRO A 152 -16.54 1.22 -8.57
N ALA A 153 -15.28 1.47 -8.19
CA ALA A 153 -14.16 0.68 -8.68
C ALA A 153 -14.06 -0.68 -7.98
N ILE A 154 -14.45 -0.78 -6.70
CA ILE A 154 -14.59 -2.07 -6.00
C ILE A 154 -15.67 -2.91 -6.68
N GLU A 155 -16.84 -2.34 -6.96
CA GLU A 155 -17.93 -3.03 -7.64
C GLU A 155 -17.48 -3.53 -9.01
N ARG A 156 -16.86 -2.68 -9.80
CA ARG A 156 -16.28 -3.03 -11.09
C ARG A 156 -15.26 -4.16 -11.00
N PHE A 157 -14.34 -4.11 -10.02
CA PHE A 157 -13.34 -5.16 -9.79
C PHE A 157 -13.99 -6.52 -9.53
N ILE A 158 -15.08 -6.55 -8.76
CA ILE A 158 -15.85 -7.77 -8.48
C ILE A 158 -16.59 -8.26 -9.73
N ASP A 159 -17.29 -7.37 -10.43
CA ASP A 159 -18.09 -7.71 -11.60
C ASP A 159 -17.24 -8.20 -12.78
N GLU A 160 -16.05 -7.64 -12.96
CA GLU A 160 -15.02 -8.11 -13.90
C GLU A 160 -14.32 -9.40 -13.44
N LYS A 161 -14.62 -9.92 -12.25
CA LYS A 161 -14.03 -11.14 -11.67
C LYS A 161 -12.51 -11.12 -11.66
N ARG A 162 -11.92 -9.97 -11.36
CA ARG A 162 -10.46 -9.81 -11.32
C ARG A 162 -9.85 -10.80 -10.32
N PRO A 163 -8.78 -11.56 -10.70
CA PRO A 163 -8.30 -12.69 -9.90
C PRO A 163 -7.33 -12.29 -8.78
N TYR A 164 -7.06 -11.00 -8.59
CA TYR A 164 -6.07 -10.47 -7.64
C TYR A 164 -6.64 -10.40 -6.22
N ASN A 165 -5.76 -10.40 -5.22
CA ASN A 165 -6.18 -10.14 -3.85
C ASN A 165 -6.60 -8.67 -3.73
N LEU A 166 -7.68 -8.44 -2.99
CA LEU A 166 -8.18 -7.10 -2.67
C LEU A 166 -7.88 -6.79 -1.19
N ALA A 167 -7.34 -5.59 -0.92
CA ALA A 167 -7.18 -5.06 0.42
C ALA A 167 -8.00 -3.78 0.56
N ILE A 168 -8.78 -3.69 1.64
CA ILE A 168 -9.56 -2.49 1.97
C ILE A 168 -8.95 -1.81 3.17
N SER A 169 -8.57 -0.55 3.02
CA SER A 169 -8.14 0.30 4.13
C SER A 169 -9.34 0.70 4.98
N LEU A 170 -9.72 -0.18 5.91
CA LEU A 170 -10.80 0.06 6.87
C LEU A 170 -10.42 1.20 7.81
N ASN A 171 -9.32 1.05 8.53
CA ASN A 171 -8.63 2.01 9.41
C ASN A 171 -9.46 2.67 10.52
N ASP A 172 -10.77 2.62 10.46
CA ASP A 172 -11.69 3.00 11.52
C ASP A 172 -13.07 2.36 11.31
N THR A 173 -13.77 2.06 12.39
CA THR A 173 -15.13 1.50 12.38
C THR A 173 -16.19 2.54 12.68
N ASP A 174 -15.79 3.69 13.22
CA ASP A 174 -16.65 4.82 13.50
C ASP A 174 -16.64 5.78 12.28
N PRO A 175 -17.77 6.03 11.60
CA PRO A 175 -17.80 6.84 10.40
C PRO A 175 -17.39 8.30 10.66
N VAL A 176 -17.65 8.83 11.86
CA VAL A 176 -17.28 10.21 12.21
C VAL A 176 -15.75 10.30 12.36
N LYS A 177 -15.14 9.37 13.08
CA LYS A 177 -13.67 9.30 13.21
C LYS A 177 -13.03 9.01 11.86
N ARG A 178 -13.58 8.06 11.10
CA ARG A 178 -13.06 7.72 9.77
C ARG A 178 -13.08 8.92 8.83
N ALA A 179 -14.17 9.68 8.79
CA ALA A 179 -14.28 10.89 7.97
C ALA A 179 -13.24 11.97 8.33
N ARG A 180 -12.81 12.02 9.60
CA ARG A 180 -11.77 12.95 10.06
C ARG A 180 -10.39 12.58 9.51
N TYR A 181 -10.07 11.29 9.44
CA TYR A 181 -8.75 10.80 9.03
C TYR A 181 -8.69 10.31 7.59
N MET A 182 -9.84 9.92 7.02
CA MET A 182 -10.00 9.44 5.65
C MET A 182 -11.19 10.16 4.99
N PRO A 183 -10.95 11.27 4.29
CA PRO A 183 -12.03 12.08 3.67
C PRO A 183 -12.92 11.32 2.68
N VAL A 184 -12.43 10.19 2.15
CA VAL A 184 -13.19 9.28 1.28
C VAL A 184 -14.51 8.81 1.92
N GLU A 185 -14.57 8.73 3.25
CA GLU A 185 -15.77 8.34 4.01
C GLU A 185 -16.99 9.20 3.67
N LYS A 186 -16.78 10.49 3.43
CA LYS A 186 -17.88 11.43 3.07
C LYS A 186 -18.52 11.10 1.73
N LYS A 187 -17.77 10.50 0.81
CA LYS A 187 -18.26 10.13 -0.52
C LYS A 187 -18.66 8.68 -0.62
N TYR A 188 -17.90 7.80 0.02
CA TYR A 188 -18.10 6.36 0.00
C TYR A 188 -18.02 5.83 1.44
N PRO A 189 -19.17 5.82 2.18
CA PRO A 189 -19.21 5.32 3.55
C PRO A 189 -18.75 3.88 3.63
N ILE A 190 -17.91 3.55 4.64
CA ILE A 190 -17.34 2.21 4.79
C ILE A 190 -18.42 1.14 5.01
N GLU A 191 -19.53 1.49 5.63
CA GLU A 191 -20.67 0.57 5.80
C GLU A 191 -21.27 0.16 4.45
N THR A 192 -21.33 1.10 3.48
CA THR A 192 -21.78 0.80 2.12
C THR A 192 -20.79 -0.12 1.40
N VAL A 193 -19.48 0.14 1.57
CA VAL A 193 -18.43 -0.73 1.03
C VAL A 193 -18.52 -2.12 1.65
N ALA A 194 -18.69 -2.23 2.97
CA ALA A 194 -18.85 -3.51 3.67
C ALA A 194 -20.07 -4.27 3.15
N SER A 195 -21.22 -3.59 3.00
CA SER A 195 -22.45 -4.19 2.45
C SER A 195 -22.26 -4.72 1.03
N LEU A 196 -21.56 -3.99 0.17
CA LEU A 196 -21.23 -4.45 -1.18
C LEU A 196 -20.37 -5.73 -1.14
N LEU A 197 -19.31 -5.71 -0.32
CA LEU A 197 -18.40 -6.84 -0.18
C LEU A 197 -19.10 -8.07 0.38
N GLU A 198 -19.89 -7.93 1.45
CA GLU A 198 -20.68 -9.02 2.03
C GLU A 198 -21.65 -9.64 1.03
N LYS A 199 -22.22 -8.82 0.14
CA LYS A 199 -23.21 -9.27 -0.86
C LYS A 199 -22.60 -9.88 -2.11
N LYS A 200 -21.51 -9.31 -2.63
CA LYS A 200 -21.00 -9.62 -3.97
C LYS A 200 -19.61 -10.27 -4.01
N PHE A 201 -18.78 -10.14 -2.96
CA PHE A 201 -17.39 -10.61 -3.05
C PHE A 201 -17.31 -12.14 -3.11
N PRO A 202 -16.65 -12.75 -4.12
CA PRO A 202 -16.62 -14.19 -4.32
C PRO A 202 -15.70 -14.88 -3.31
N VAL A 203 -16.27 -15.63 -2.39
CA VAL A 203 -15.59 -16.35 -1.29
C VAL A 203 -14.57 -17.40 -1.77
N SER A 204 -14.71 -17.90 -3.00
CA SER A 204 -14.03 -19.15 -3.42
C SER A 204 -12.64 -18.96 -4.06
N ARG A 205 -12.26 -17.77 -4.51
CA ARG A 205 -11.05 -17.59 -5.33
C ARG A 205 -10.11 -16.48 -4.88
N ASN A 206 -10.64 -15.39 -4.34
CA ASN A 206 -9.88 -14.18 -3.99
C ASN A 206 -9.79 -14.04 -2.48
N ARG A 207 -8.72 -13.42 -2.01
CA ARG A 207 -8.56 -13.07 -0.59
C ARG A 207 -8.95 -11.62 -0.41
N LEU A 208 -9.89 -11.37 0.50
CA LEU A 208 -10.14 -10.02 1.00
C LEU A 208 -9.38 -9.83 2.31
N THR A 209 -8.61 -8.75 2.36
CA THR A 209 -7.91 -8.32 3.57
C THR A 209 -8.45 -6.96 4.00
N LEU A 210 -8.81 -6.82 5.27
CA LEU A 210 -9.06 -5.52 5.87
C LEU A 210 -7.77 -5.03 6.51
N GLU A 211 -7.30 -3.87 6.10
CA GLU A 211 -6.15 -3.19 6.68
C GLU A 211 -6.64 -2.23 7.75
N TYR A 212 -6.15 -2.35 8.98
CA TYR A 212 -6.57 -1.54 10.11
C TYR A 212 -5.38 -0.93 10.83
N ILE A 213 -5.20 0.38 10.66
CA ILE A 213 -4.17 1.14 11.37
C ILE A 213 -4.66 1.37 12.79
N MET A 214 -3.96 0.76 13.76
CA MET A 214 -4.26 0.91 15.18
C MET A 214 -3.74 2.26 15.70
N ARG A 215 -4.65 3.11 16.16
CA ARG A 215 -4.41 4.35 16.91
C ARG A 215 -5.04 4.19 18.29
N ARG A 216 -4.61 4.99 19.26
CA ARG A 216 -5.19 4.91 20.60
C ARG A 216 -6.71 5.15 20.64
N ASP A 217 -7.25 5.94 19.71
CA ASP A 217 -8.66 6.33 19.68
C ASP A 217 -9.58 5.37 18.89
N ASN A 218 -9.04 4.28 18.28
CA ASN A 218 -9.82 3.34 17.48
C ASN A 218 -9.64 1.86 17.85
N ILE A 219 -9.10 1.57 19.03
CA ILE A 219 -8.82 0.20 19.51
C ILE A 219 -9.61 -0.12 20.80
N SER A 220 -10.89 0.22 20.79
CA SER A 220 -11.81 -0.10 21.89
C SER A 220 -12.57 -1.41 21.63
N PRO A 221 -13.16 -2.04 22.70
CA PRO A 221 -14.06 -3.19 22.52
C PRO A 221 -15.24 -2.90 21.60
N GLU A 222 -15.71 -1.64 21.56
CA GLU A 222 -16.79 -1.25 20.64
C GLU A 222 -16.35 -1.25 19.19
N ASP A 223 -15.11 -0.88 18.90
CA ASP A 223 -14.56 -0.96 17.55
C ASP A 223 -14.52 -2.40 17.05
N ALA A 224 -14.14 -3.36 17.90
CA ALA A 224 -14.21 -4.79 17.57
C ALA A 224 -15.65 -5.25 17.29
N ARG A 225 -16.61 -4.84 18.11
CA ARG A 225 -18.04 -5.15 17.90
C ARG A 225 -18.59 -4.54 16.62
N ARG A 226 -18.24 -3.27 16.31
CA ARG A 226 -18.65 -2.62 15.05
C ARG A 226 -18.06 -3.36 13.84
N MET A 227 -16.80 -3.74 13.90
CA MET A 227 -16.13 -4.50 12.84
C MET A 227 -16.86 -5.83 12.57
N LYS A 228 -17.23 -6.56 13.64
CA LYS A 228 -18.03 -7.79 13.54
C LYS A 228 -19.41 -7.56 12.91
N ARG A 229 -20.07 -6.44 13.25
CA ARG A 229 -21.37 -6.12 12.64
C ARG A 229 -21.26 -5.81 11.15
N MET A 230 -20.18 -5.13 10.72
CA MET A 230 -19.95 -4.79 9.32
C MET A 230 -19.53 -6.00 8.48
N PHE A 231 -18.74 -6.92 9.05
CA PHE A 231 -18.19 -8.07 8.35
C PHE A 231 -18.56 -9.36 9.10
N ARG A 232 -19.63 -9.98 8.67
CA ARG A 232 -20.23 -11.13 9.37
C ARG A 232 -19.66 -12.47 8.94
N HIS A 233 -19.09 -12.54 7.74
CA HIS A 233 -18.59 -13.77 7.16
C HIS A 233 -17.11 -14.00 7.46
N GLY A 234 -16.75 -15.20 7.87
CA GLY A 234 -15.39 -15.56 8.30
C GLY A 234 -14.34 -15.70 7.18
N TRP A 235 -14.62 -15.25 5.95
CA TRP A 235 -13.73 -15.38 4.79
C TRP A 235 -12.76 -14.20 4.60
N ILE A 236 -12.88 -13.17 5.41
CA ILE A 236 -11.96 -12.05 5.43
C ILE A 236 -10.71 -12.34 6.28
N LYS A 237 -9.61 -11.66 5.98
CA LYS A 237 -8.44 -11.58 6.83
C LYS A 237 -8.31 -10.18 7.39
N LEU A 238 -8.06 -10.07 8.68
CA LEU A 238 -7.77 -8.77 9.32
C LEU A 238 -6.27 -8.60 9.48
N ASN A 239 -5.74 -7.48 8.99
CA ASN A 239 -4.35 -7.11 9.08
C ASN A 239 -4.22 -5.84 9.93
N LEU A 240 -3.77 -5.98 11.15
CA LEU A 240 -3.56 -4.90 12.09
C LEU A 240 -2.18 -4.28 11.87
N ILE A 241 -2.15 -2.96 11.77
CA ILE A 241 -0.93 -2.20 11.51
C ILE A 241 -0.78 -1.18 12.63
N PRO A 242 0.22 -1.31 13.52
CA PRO A 242 0.52 -0.23 14.46
C PRO A 242 0.79 1.07 13.71
N LEU A 243 0.21 2.17 14.16
CA LEU A 243 0.44 3.48 13.56
C LEU A 243 1.94 3.79 13.57
N ASN A 244 2.48 4.14 12.42
CA ASN A 244 3.87 4.54 12.32
C ASN A 244 4.06 5.98 12.82
N ARG A 245 5.22 6.27 13.42
CA ARG A 245 5.58 7.64 13.81
C ARG A 245 5.60 8.54 12.57
N GLY A 246 5.11 9.77 12.74
CA GLY A 246 5.07 10.78 11.67
C GLY A 246 4.47 12.09 12.20
N ASP A 247 4.45 13.11 11.35
CA ASP A 247 3.96 14.46 11.70
C ASP A 247 2.42 14.57 11.65
N HIS A 248 1.71 13.50 12.01
CA HIS A 248 0.24 13.44 11.93
C HIS A 248 -0.48 13.89 13.21
N GLY A 249 0.25 14.08 14.32
CA GLY A 249 -0.33 14.50 15.59
C GLY A 249 -1.31 13.50 16.23
N MET A 250 -1.23 12.22 15.85
CA MET A 250 -2.09 11.17 16.39
C MET A 250 -1.36 10.38 17.47
N ASP A 251 -2.10 9.95 18.51
CA ASP A 251 -1.54 9.16 19.59
C ASP A 251 -1.29 7.73 19.18
N LEU A 252 -0.07 7.27 19.49
CA LEU A 252 0.34 5.88 19.30
C LEU A 252 -0.26 5.03 20.44
N PRO A 253 -0.81 3.85 20.13
CA PRO A 253 -1.23 2.92 21.17
C PRO A 253 -0.01 2.30 21.86
N THR A 254 -0.17 1.90 23.13
CA THR A 254 0.82 1.06 23.82
C THR A 254 0.69 -0.40 23.39
N ASP A 255 1.71 -1.21 23.68
CA ASP A 255 1.66 -2.65 23.39
C ASP A 255 0.51 -3.33 24.16
N GLU A 256 0.25 -2.95 25.42
CA GLU A 256 -0.84 -3.49 26.23
C GLU A 256 -2.23 -3.08 25.69
N GLU A 257 -2.35 -1.87 25.13
CA GLU A 257 -3.60 -1.42 24.49
C GLU A 257 -3.85 -2.24 23.21
N MET A 258 -2.80 -2.50 22.41
CA MET A 258 -2.89 -3.33 21.22
C MET A 258 -3.22 -4.78 21.56
N ASP A 259 -2.58 -5.38 22.56
CA ASP A 259 -2.84 -6.76 22.99
C ASP A 259 -4.26 -6.95 23.49
N ARG A 260 -4.81 -5.97 24.22
CA ARG A 260 -6.22 -6.00 24.62
C ARG A 260 -7.15 -5.97 23.44
N PHE A 261 -6.90 -5.08 22.48
CA PHE A 261 -7.73 -4.99 21.26
C PHE A 261 -7.67 -6.27 20.41
N ILE A 262 -6.49 -6.91 20.31
CA ILE A 262 -6.36 -8.19 19.63
C ILE A 262 -7.25 -9.27 20.27
N LYS A 263 -7.33 -9.31 21.60
CA LYS A 263 -8.25 -10.21 22.34
C LYS A 263 -9.72 -9.86 22.05
N ASP A 264 -10.06 -8.57 22.05
CA ASP A 264 -11.42 -8.13 21.72
C ASP A 264 -11.85 -8.54 20.31
N LEU A 265 -10.90 -8.69 19.38
CA LEU A 265 -11.15 -9.14 18.02
C LEU A 265 -11.42 -10.65 17.88
N GLU A 266 -11.20 -11.44 18.94
CA GLU A 266 -11.56 -12.89 18.91
C GLU A 266 -13.03 -13.11 18.60
N VAL A 267 -13.92 -12.16 18.94
CA VAL A 267 -15.34 -12.17 18.57
C VAL A 267 -15.59 -12.23 17.06
N MET A 268 -14.60 -11.78 16.25
CA MET A 268 -14.68 -11.79 14.79
C MET A 268 -14.63 -13.20 14.20
N ASN A 269 -13.93 -14.12 14.89
CA ASN A 269 -13.65 -15.48 14.39
C ASN A 269 -13.06 -15.47 12.97
N VAL A 270 -12.11 -14.57 12.72
CA VAL A 270 -11.40 -14.42 11.44
C VAL A 270 -9.89 -14.45 11.67
N PRO A 271 -9.09 -14.83 10.67
CA PRO A 271 -7.64 -14.74 10.79
C PRO A 271 -7.19 -13.30 11.05
N VAL A 272 -6.58 -13.06 12.20
CA VAL A 272 -5.97 -11.78 12.56
C VAL A 272 -4.46 -11.89 12.45
N SER A 273 -3.82 -10.89 11.86
CA SER A 273 -2.36 -10.77 11.83
C SER A 273 -1.94 -9.36 12.18
N VAL A 274 -0.95 -9.25 13.07
CA VAL A 274 -0.30 -7.98 13.33
C VAL A 274 0.89 -7.84 12.38
N ARG A 275 0.88 -6.78 11.59
CA ARG A 275 1.95 -6.48 10.65
C ARG A 275 3.01 -5.64 11.34
N LYS A 276 4.19 -6.20 11.53
CA LYS A 276 5.36 -5.38 11.88
C LYS A 276 5.68 -4.46 10.70
N SER A 277 5.76 -3.16 10.95
CA SER A 277 6.14 -2.19 9.93
C SER A 277 7.62 -2.33 9.61
N SER A 278 7.95 -2.55 8.35
CA SER A 278 9.32 -2.65 7.84
C SER A 278 9.85 -1.30 7.38
N GLY A 279 11.17 -1.09 7.47
CA GLY A 279 11.83 0.14 7.00
C GLY A 279 11.46 1.40 7.78
N LYS A 280 11.18 1.28 9.09
CA LYS A 280 10.81 2.43 9.93
C LYS A 280 11.91 3.48 10.06
N ASP A 281 13.16 3.05 10.02
CA ASP A 281 14.36 3.87 10.14
C ASP A 281 14.71 4.63 8.85
N ILE A 282 14.06 4.27 7.74
CA ILE A 282 14.27 4.88 6.42
C ILE A 282 13.00 5.52 5.84
N ASP A 283 11.96 5.75 6.66
CA ASP A 283 10.64 6.21 6.22
C ASP A 283 10.06 5.37 5.07
N GLY A 284 10.29 4.06 5.13
CA GLY A 284 9.82 3.08 4.14
C GLY A 284 8.53 2.36 4.54
N ALA A 285 8.00 2.61 5.74
CA ALA A 285 6.79 1.97 6.23
C ALA A 285 5.51 2.57 5.63
N CYS A 286 4.38 1.85 5.81
CA CYS A 286 3.08 2.30 5.29
C CYS A 286 2.73 3.71 5.79
N GLY A 287 2.33 4.58 4.86
CA GLY A 287 1.97 5.98 5.13
C GLY A 287 3.14 6.95 5.21
N GLN A 288 4.39 6.48 5.14
CA GLN A 288 5.58 7.33 5.26
C GLN A 288 6.17 7.82 3.92
N LEU A 289 5.75 7.26 2.79
CA LEU A 289 6.28 7.62 1.48
C LEU A 289 5.89 9.05 1.09
N SER A 290 6.88 9.86 0.76
CA SER A 290 6.73 11.30 0.51
C SER A 290 7.27 11.77 -0.85
N GLY A 291 7.90 10.90 -1.63
CA GLY A 291 8.55 11.27 -2.89
C GLY A 291 9.73 12.23 -2.70
N ARG A 292 10.43 12.16 -1.58
CA ARG A 292 11.55 13.01 -1.22
C ARG A 292 12.79 12.19 -0.90
N ARG A 293 13.98 12.79 -1.12
CA ARG A 293 15.24 12.17 -0.67
C ARG A 293 15.20 11.93 0.84
N TYR A 294 15.67 10.77 1.25
CA TYR A 294 15.83 10.44 2.67
C TYR A 294 17.00 11.28 3.24
N HIS A 295 16.70 12.06 4.26
CA HIS A 295 17.71 12.72 5.06
C HIS A 295 17.79 12.00 6.41
N ALA A 296 18.90 11.33 6.71
CA ALA A 296 19.13 10.73 8.02
C ALA A 296 18.90 11.78 9.11
N ALA A 297 18.12 11.42 10.14
CA ALA A 297 17.77 12.32 11.24
C ALA A 297 19.03 12.94 11.86
N GLY A 298 19.26 14.22 11.59
CA GLY A 298 20.42 14.99 12.04
C GLY A 298 20.42 16.44 11.56
N ARG A 299 19.47 16.87 10.71
CA ARG A 299 19.34 18.29 10.36
C ARG A 299 17.92 18.78 10.65
N THR A 300 17.76 19.32 11.84
CA THR A 300 16.62 20.17 12.17
C THR A 300 16.53 21.31 11.14
N HIS A 301 15.49 21.32 10.31
CA HIS A 301 15.12 22.53 9.61
C HIS A 301 14.65 23.56 10.64
N ARG A 302 15.55 24.43 11.09
CA ARG A 302 15.16 25.75 11.58
C ARG A 302 14.63 26.50 10.37
N GLY A 303 13.32 26.75 10.38
CA GLY A 303 12.67 27.63 9.43
C GLY A 303 13.32 29.02 9.49
N GLY A 304 13.98 29.39 8.43
CA GLY A 304 14.28 30.81 8.17
C GLY A 304 13.01 31.46 7.66
N ARG A 305 12.39 32.28 8.49
CA ARG A 305 11.52 33.36 8.00
C ARG A 305 12.44 34.43 7.43
N ALA A 306 12.22 34.81 6.22
CA ALA A 306 12.47 36.16 5.69
C ALA A 306 11.47 36.38 4.55
#